data_b5f66d84bc985338810656f304bf5e3f
#
_entry.id   b5f66d84bc985338810656f304bf5e3f
#
_cell.length_a   1.000
_cell.length_b   1.000
_cell.length_c   1.000
_cell.angle_alpha   90.00
_cell.angle_beta   90.00
_cell.angle_gamma   90.00
#
_symmetry.space_group_name_H-M   'P 1'
#
loop_
_entity.id
_entity.type
_entity.pdbx_description
1 polymer ?
#
loop_
_entity_poly.entity_id
_entity_poly.type
_entity_poly.pdbx_seq_one_letter_code
_entity_poly.pdbx_strand_id
1 'polypeptide(L)'
;QIEQRERMKIETKFGFDESAFLIRHGSKTVTDPCGFCGSTGRIYGQNGESETCHKCWGKKGHTRNVGTEWSVERQLTIGQIRVTITNEYTDGEDSMFDNMGNQEYRREETYMMRETGVGSGSYYYAEDLFATNEEAVAECVKRNAVLESEE
;
A
#
# COMPACT_ATOMS: atom_id res chain seq x y z
N GLN A 1 -12.48 -37.71 31.22
CA GLN A 1 -13.10 -36.71 30.33
C GLN A 1 -12.00 -35.87 29.74
N ILE A 2 -11.74 -36.12 28.46
CA ILE A 2 -10.84 -35.29 27.69
C ILE A 2 -11.69 -34.11 27.23
N GLU A 3 -11.50 -32.98 27.87
CA GLU A 3 -12.02 -31.72 27.32
C GLU A 3 -11.40 -31.54 25.93
N GLN A 4 -12.21 -31.70 24.92
CA GLN A 4 -11.82 -31.28 23.58
C GLN A 4 -11.68 -29.74 23.61
N ARG A 5 -10.46 -29.27 23.87
CA ARG A 5 -10.14 -27.89 23.68
C ARG A 5 -10.43 -27.59 22.22
N GLU A 6 -11.44 -26.80 21.98
CA GLU A 6 -11.68 -26.28 20.63
C GLU A 6 -10.40 -25.66 20.12
N ARG A 7 -9.74 -26.35 19.22
CA ARG A 7 -8.54 -25.79 18.57
C ARG A 7 -9.00 -24.66 17.68
N MET A 8 -8.50 -23.47 17.94
CA MET A 8 -8.72 -22.34 17.04
C MET A 8 -8.25 -22.73 15.65
N LYS A 9 -9.16 -22.83 14.71
CA LYS A 9 -8.84 -23.09 13.31
C LYS A 9 -8.59 -21.77 12.61
N ILE A 10 -7.37 -21.57 12.15
CA ILE A 10 -7.01 -20.39 11.36
C ILE A 10 -7.10 -20.76 9.89
N GLU A 11 -8.01 -20.10 9.18
CA GLU A 11 -8.14 -20.25 7.74
C GLU A 11 -7.49 -19.06 7.06
N THR A 12 -6.70 -19.31 6.04
CA THR A 12 -6.01 -18.30 5.23
C THR A 12 -6.52 -18.35 3.80
N LYS A 13 -6.44 -17.21 3.11
CA LYS A 13 -6.88 -17.08 1.71
C LYS A 13 -6.09 -17.99 0.77
N PHE A 14 -4.78 -18.13 1.03
CA PHE A 14 -3.88 -18.97 0.25
C PHE A 14 -3.14 -19.94 1.16
N GLY A 15 -2.76 -21.10 0.60
CA GLY A 15 -1.86 -22.05 1.25
C GLY A 15 -0.43 -21.89 0.79
N PHE A 16 0.49 -22.64 1.43
CA PHE A 16 1.88 -22.69 1.01
C PHE A 16 2.00 -23.26 -0.40
N ASP A 17 2.97 -22.75 -1.15
CA ASP A 17 3.27 -23.16 -2.54
C ASP A 17 2.16 -22.85 -3.56
N GLU A 18 1.09 -22.21 -3.14
CA GLU A 18 0.06 -21.72 -4.06
C GLU A 18 0.54 -20.47 -4.79
N SER A 19 0.09 -20.33 -6.03
CA SER A 19 0.35 -19.14 -6.82
C SER A 19 -0.71 -18.09 -6.58
N ALA A 20 -0.29 -16.85 -6.50
CA ALA A 20 -1.17 -15.70 -6.35
C ALA A 20 -0.76 -14.58 -7.32
N PHE A 21 -1.73 -13.85 -7.82
CA PHE A 21 -1.51 -12.68 -8.66
C PHE A 21 -1.51 -11.42 -7.81
N LEU A 22 -0.41 -10.69 -7.85
CA LEU A 22 -0.25 -9.44 -7.12
C LEU A 22 -0.72 -8.28 -7.99
N ILE A 23 -1.58 -7.43 -7.42
CA ILE A 23 -1.92 -6.15 -8.02
C ILE A 23 -1.10 -5.04 -7.34
N ARG A 24 -0.76 -4.03 -8.10
CA ARG A 24 0.04 -2.92 -7.62
C ARG A 24 -0.49 -1.60 -8.13
N HIS A 25 -0.47 -0.61 -7.25
CA HIS A 25 -0.74 0.77 -7.60
C HIS A 25 0.54 1.38 -8.17
N GLY A 26 0.51 1.76 -9.42
CA GLY A 26 1.64 2.42 -10.06
C GLY A 26 1.83 3.82 -9.51
N SER A 27 3.04 4.35 -9.69
CA SER A 27 3.35 5.73 -9.39
C SER A 27 4.23 6.30 -10.48
N LYS A 28 4.06 7.58 -10.78
CA LYS A 28 4.92 8.30 -11.70
C LYS A 28 5.38 9.60 -11.08
N THR A 29 6.55 10.05 -11.48
CA THR A 29 7.09 11.33 -11.06
C THR A 29 6.59 12.40 -12.02
N VAL A 30 5.92 13.42 -11.49
CA VAL A 30 5.46 14.58 -12.24
C VAL A 30 6.27 15.78 -11.79
N THR A 31 6.74 16.59 -12.75
CA THR A 31 7.45 17.82 -12.47
C THR A 31 6.50 18.99 -12.67
N ASP A 32 6.18 19.70 -11.59
CA ASP A 32 5.41 20.93 -11.66
C ASP A 32 6.37 22.09 -11.98
N PRO A 33 6.06 22.95 -12.97
CA PRO A 33 6.92 24.05 -13.31
C PRO A 33 7.17 25.00 -12.12
N CYS A 34 8.39 25.48 -11.98
CA CYS A 34 8.68 26.49 -10.99
C CYS A 34 8.14 27.85 -11.44
N GLY A 35 7.12 28.37 -10.76
CA GLY A 35 6.53 29.67 -11.09
C GLY A 35 7.43 30.85 -10.77
N PHE A 36 8.45 30.66 -9.95
CA PHE A 36 9.36 31.74 -9.56
C PHE A 36 10.40 32.05 -10.62
N CYS A 37 11.00 31.04 -11.23
CA CYS A 37 12.00 31.22 -12.29
C CYS A 37 11.46 30.98 -13.70
N GLY A 38 10.17 30.69 -13.85
CA GLY A 38 9.56 30.37 -15.15
C GLY A 38 10.11 29.07 -15.75
N SER A 39 10.47 28.10 -14.93
CA SER A 39 11.03 26.81 -15.33
C SER A 39 12.41 26.87 -16.00
N THR A 40 13.14 27.98 -15.85
CA THR A 40 14.50 28.12 -16.37
C THR A 40 15.56 27.56 -15.42
N GLY A 41 15.25 27.42 -14.15
CA GLY A 41 16.18 27.03 -13.10
C GLY A 41 17.09 28.16 -12.63
N ARG A 42 16.98 29.33 -13.19
CA ARG A 42 17.82 30.50 -12.93
C ARG A 42 17.01 31.78 -12.76
N ILE A 43 17.52 32.67 -11.94
CA ILE A 43 16.99 34.00 -11.72
C ILE A 43 17.97 34.98 -12.33
N TYR A 44 17.47 35.94 -13.12
CA TYR A 44 18.27 36.97 -13.77
C TYR A 44 18.14 38.30 -13.03
N GLY A 45 19.27 38.86 -12.66
CA GLY A 45 19.34 40.19 -12.07
C GLY A 45 19.34 41.29 -13.11
N GLN A 46 19.26 42.56 -12.67
CA GLN A 46 19.20 43.73 -13.52
C GLN A 46 20.46 43.93 -14.38
N ASN A 47 21.58 43.39 -13.98
CA ASN A 47 22.88 43.52 -14.64
C ASN A 47 23.19 42.35 -15.59
N GLY A 48 22.22 41.48 -15.91
CA GLY A 48 22.44 40.31 -16.74
C GLY A 48 23.13 39.17 -16.02
N GLU A 49 23.39 39.30 -14.73
CA GLU A 49 23.92 38.24 -13.90
C GLU A 49 22.81 37.23 -13.58
N SER A 50 23.14 35.95 -13.70
CA SER A 50 22.19 34.89 -13.40
C SER A 50 22.65 34.07 -12.19
N GLU A 51 21.71 33.74 -11.34
CA GLU A 51 21.91 32.89 -10.17
C GLU A 51 20.99 31.68 -10.25
N THR A 52 21.38 30.59 -9.57
CA THR A 52 20.51 29.43 -9.45
C THR A 52 19.24 29.79 -8.68
N CYS A 53 18.08 29.40 -9.20
CA CYS A 53 16.82 29.66 -8.52
C CYS A 53 16.80 28.99 -7.16
N HIS A 54 16.58 29.76 -6.10
CA HIS A 54 16.54 29.26 -4.73
C HIS A 54 15.20 28.58 -4.35
N LYS A 55 14.19 28.66 -5.20
CA LYS A 55 12.93 27.96 -4.99
C LYS A 55 12.97 26.51 -5.50
N CYS A 56 13.54 26.29 -6.68
CA CYS A 56 13.68 24.96 -7.25
C CYS A 56 15.12 24.44 -7.27
N TRP A 57 16.09 25.24 -6.79
CA TRP A 57 17.52 24.89 -6.74
C TRP A 57 18.09 24.47 -8.10
N GLY A 58 17.67 25.13 -9.15
CA GLY A 58 18.13 24.86 -10.52
C GLY A 58 17.46 23.67 -11.21
N LYS A 59 16.54 22.99 -10.55
CA LYS A 59 15.84 21.81 -11.08
C LYS A 59 14.71 22.15 -12.07
N LYS A 60 14.43 23.43 -12.28
CA LYS A 60 13.40 23.96 -13.18
C LYS A 60 11.95 23.72 -12.72
N GLY A 61 11.76 23.00 -11.64
CA GLY A 61 10.45 22.70 -11.10
C GLY A 61 10.55 21.84 -9.84
N HIS A 62 9.41 21.47 -9.33
CA HIS A 62 9.29 20.60 -8.17
C HIS A 62 8.74 19.25 -8.59
N THR A 63 9.39 18.17 -8.18
CA THR A 63 8.96 16.82 -8.49
C THR A 63 8.09 16.27 -7.37
N ARG A 64 7.04 15.57 -7.75
CA ARG A 64 6.17 14.84 -6.82
C ARG A 64 5.77 13.50 -7.42
N ASN A 65 5.49 12.54 -6.56
CA ASN A 65 5.00 11.24 -6.98
C ASN A 65 3.47 11.26 -7.00
N VAL A 66 2.90 10.86 -8.13
CA VAL A 66 1.45 10.76 -8.32
C VAL A 66 1.08 9.30 -8.52
N GLY A 67 0.06 8.85 -7.82
CA GLY A 67 -0.50 7.53 -8.05
C GLY A 67 -1.08 7.41 -9.45
N THR A 68 -0.81 6.30 -10.12
CA THR A 68 -1.36 5.96 -11.41
C THR A 68 -2.34 4.79 -11.27
N GLU A 69 -2.64 4.11 -12.35
CA GLU A 69 -3.59 3.01 -12.36
C GLU A 69 -3.12 1.79 -11.57
N TRP A 70 -4.06 1.04 -11.06
CA TRP A 70 -3.83 -0.30 -10.54
C TRP A 70 -3.65 -1.27 -11.71
N SER A 71 -2.67 -2.15 -11.58
CA SER A 71 -2.39 -3.17 -12.60
C SER A 71 -1.94 -4.48 -11.94
N VAL A 72 -2.10 -5.57 -12.67
CA VAL A 72 -1.55 -6.86 -12.26
C VAL A 72 -0.06 -6.83 -12.52
N GLU A 73 0.75 -7.00 -11.48
CA GLU A 73 2.21 -6.97 -11.61
C GLU A 73 2.74 -8.30 -12.11
N ARG A 74 2.52 -9.36 -11.34
CA ARG A 74 3.03 -10.68 -11.69
C ARG A 74 2.40 -11.77 -10.81
N GLN A 75 2.61 -13.01 -11.22
CA GLN A 75 2.29 -14.19 -10.44
C GLN A 75 3.45 -14.53 -9.50
N LEU A 76 3.14 -14.75 -8.25
CA LEU A 76 4.10 -15.08 -7.20
C LEU A 76 3.68 -16.36 -6.47
N THR A 77 4.64 -17.02 -5.84
CA THR A 77 4.41 -18.25 -5.07
C THR A 77 4.49 -17.97 -3.58
N ILE A 78 3.50 -18.41 -2.84
CA ILE A 78 3.41 -18.21 -1.38
C ILE A 78 4.53 -19.01 -0.69
N GLY A 79 5.42 -18.31 0.00
CA GLY A 79 6.52 -18.92 0.76
C GLY A 79 6.32 -18.87 2.26
N GLN A 80 5.70 -17.83 2.79
CA GLN A 80 5.42 -17.68 4.21
C GLN A 80 4.08 -16.99 4.41
N ILE A 81 3.34 -17.43 5.41
CA ILE A 81 2.05 -16.85 5.77
C ILE A 81 2.15 -16.36 7.22
N ARG A 82 1.77 -15.11 7.45
CA ARG A 82 1.68 -14.53 8.78
C ARG A 82 0.27 -14.05 9.06
N VAL A 83 -0.32 -14.57 10.13
CA VAL A 83 -1.63 -14.11 10.62
C VAL A 83 -1.42 -13.47 11.98
N THR A 84 -1.79 -12.21 12.11
CA THR A 84 -1.73 -11.48 13.37
C THR A 84 -3.14 -11.17 13.82
N ILE A 85 -3.49 -11.63 15.01
CA ILE A 85 -4.79 -11.38 15.63
C ILE A 85 -4.55 -10.49 16.84
N THR A 86 -5.08 -9.30 16.82
CA THR A 86 -4.93 -8.34 17.90
C THR A 86 -6.29 -8.06 18.54
N ASN A 87 -6.32 -8.09 19.85
CA ASN A 87 -7.49 -7.68 20.62
C ASN A 87 -7.30 -6.21 21.01
N GLU A 88 -8.06 -5.33 20.37
CA GLU A 88 -8.03 -3.91 20.69
C GLU A 88 -9.11 -3.59 21.71
N TYR A 89 -8.67 -3.13 22.90
CA TYR A 89 -9.57 -2.54 23.87
C TYR A 89 -9.72 -1.05 23.50
N THR A 90 -10.91 -0.66 23.07
CA THR A 90 -11.21 0.75 22.98
C THR A 90 -11.49 1.29 24.37
N ASP A 91 -10.51 1.97 24.97
CA ASP A 91 -10.72 2.76 26.16
C ASP A 91 -11.60 3.97 25.80
N GLY A 92 -12.91 3.76 25.83
CA GLY A 92 -13.84 4.88 25.87
C GLY A 92 -13.67 5.61 27.19
N GLU A 93 -13.45 6.92 27.16
CA GLU A 93 -13.25 7.75 28.34
C GLU A 93 -14.41 7.68 29.36
N ASP A 94 -15.56 7.18 28.95
CA ASP A 94 -16.77 7.10 29.77
C ASP A 94 -17.08 5.71 30.34
N SER A 95 -16.17 4.76 30.22
CA SER A 95 -16.54 3.39 30.52
C SER A 95 -15.88 2.81 31.78
N MET A 96 -16.07 3.47 32.93
CA MET A 96 -15.77 2.80 34.18
C MET A 96 -16.68 1.56 34.41
N PHE A 97 -17.75 1.41 33.64
CA PHE A 97 -18.73 0.34 33.83
C PHE A 97 -19.08 -0.48 32.59
N ASP A 98 -18.57 -0.14 31.42
CA ASP A 98 -18.91 -0.78 30.14
C ASP A 98 -17.75 -1.56 29.51
N ASN A 99 -16.91 -2.14 30.32
CA ASN A 99 -15.73 -2.91 29.87
C ASN A 99 -16.09 -4.20 29.14
N MET A 100 -17.34 -4.51 28.93
CA MET A 100 -17.76 -5.81 28.40
C MET A 100 -18.22 -5.77 26.94
N GLY A 101 -18.36 -4.58 26.33
CA GLY A 101 -19.05 -4.47 25.06
C GLY A 101 -18.20 -4.24 23.81
N ASN A 102 -16.94 -3.77 23.93
CA ASN A 102 -16.21 -3.24 22.79
C ASN A 102 -14.84 -3.92 22.58
N GLN A 103 -14.82 -5.25 22.62
CA GLN A 103 -13.65 -5.99 22.20
C GLN A 103 -13.70 -6.16 20.67
N GLU A 104 -12.91 -5.38 19.95
CA GLU A 104 -12.71 -5.57 18.53
C GLU A 104 -11.46 -6.43 18.29
N TYR A 105 -11.64 -7.55 17.61
CA TYR A 105 -10.54 -8.36 17.16
C TYR A 105 -10.12 -7.90 15.78
N ARG A 106 -8.89 -7.43 15.66
CA ARG A 106 -8.30 -7.09 14.40
C ARG A 106 -7.45 -8.24 13.90
N ARG A 107 -7.74 -8.69 12.69
CA ARG A 107 -6.98 -9.74 12.02
C ARG A 107 -6.25 -9.16 10.83
N GLU A 108 -4.96 -9.39 10.76
CA GLU A 108 -4.11 -9.01 9.65
C GLU A 108 -3.47 -10.27 9.06
N GLU A 109 -3.58 -10.44 7.75
CA GLU A 109 -3.03 -11.58 7.03
C GLU A 109 -2.06 -11.07 5.98
N THR A 110 -0.79 -11.48 6.10
CA THR A 110 0.28 -11.08 5.19
C THR A 110 1.01 -12.28 4.62
N TYR A 111 1.54 -12.13 3.43
CA TYR A 111 2.23 -13.19 2.70
C TYR A 111 3.60 -12.72 2.26
N MET A 112 4.59 -13.59 2.43
CA MET A 112 5.91 -13.43 1.84
C MET A 112 6.04 -14.40 0.68
N MET A 113 6.60 -13.91 -0.43
CA MET A 113 6.73 -14.69 -1.65
C MET A 113 8.12 -15.27 -1.81
N ARG A 114 8.22 -16.44 -2.44
CA ARG A 114 9.51 -17.08 -2.69
C ARG A 114 10.39 -16.25 -3.60
N GLU A 115 9.82 -15.67 -4.65
CA GLU A 115 10.51 -14.89 -5.67
C GLU A 115 11.15 -13.61 -5.13
N THR A 116 10.55 -13.02 -4.08
CA THR A 116 11.09 -11.84 -3.42
C THR A 116 12.02 -12.17 -2.26
N GLY A 117 12.16 -13.45 -1.91
CA GLY A 117 12.96 -13.92 -0.79
C GLY A 117 12.22 -13.88 0.55
N VAL A 118 12.01 -15.05 1.13
CA VAL A 118 11.45 -15.19 2.47
C VAL A 118 12.43 -14.60 3.48
N GLY A 119 11.97 -13.68 4.31
CA GLY A 119 12.83 -13.00 5.27
C GLY A 119 13.45 -11.70 4.78
N SER A 120 13.20 -11.29 3.53
CA SER A 120 13.71 -10.02 2.98
C SER A 120 13.00 -8.77 3.52
N GLY A 121 11.92 -8.95 4.30
CA GLY A 121 11.09 -7.86 4.79
C GLY A 121 9.97 -7.44 3.84
N SER A 122 9.95 -7.94 2.61
CA SER A 122 8.87 -7.69 1.66
C SER A 122 7.69 -8.59 1.93
N TYR A 123 6.54 -8.01 2.23
CA TYR A 123 5.31 -8.74 2.47
C TYR A 123 4.14 -8.08 1.76
N TYR A 124 3.11 -8.87 1.49
CA TYR A 124 1.92 -8.43 0.75
C TYR A 124 0.67 -8.78 1.53
N TYR A 125 -0.33 -7.91 1.46
CA TYR A 125 -1.62 -8.12 2.13
C TYR A 125 -2.52 -9.03 1.30
N ALA A 126 -3.35 -9.81 1.98
CA ALA A 126 -4.31 -10.70 1.32
C ALA A 126 -5.24 -9.98 0.34
N GLU A 127 -5.58 -8.72 0.63
CA GLU A 127 -6.45 -7.90 -0.21
C GLU A 127 -5.85 -7.53 -1.57
N ASP A 128 -4.53 -7.61 -1.71
CA ASP A 128 -3.81 -7.31 -2.95
C ASP A 128 -3.42 -8.58 -3.74
N LEU A 129 -3.83 -9.74 -3.27
CA LEU A 129 -3.49 -11.03 -3.86
C LEU A 129 -4.76 -11.76 -4.33
N PHE A 130 -4.71 -12.34 -5.52
CA PHE A 130 -5.82 -13.04 -6.15
C PHE A 130 -5.41 -14.40 -6.70
N ALA A 131 -6.33 -15.35 -6.63
CA ALA A 131 -6.07 -16.71 -7.08
C ALA A 131 -5.96 -16.82 -8.61
N THR A 132 -6.67 -15.97 -9.34
CA THR A 132 -6.69 -15.97 -10.80
C THR A 132 -6.38 -14.59 -11.36
N ASN A 133 -5.84 -14.57 -12.60
CA ASN A 133 -5.58 -13.31 -13.29
C ASN A 133 -6.87 -12.52 -13.57
N GLU A 134 -7.97 -13.21 -13.87
CA GLU A 134 -9.26 -12.58 -14.13
C GLU A 134 -9.78 -11.83 -12.91
N GLU A 135 -9.67 -12.42 -11.73
CA GLU A 135 -10.04 -11.77 -10.46
C GLU A 135 -9.18 -10.54 -10.18
N ALA A 136 -7.88 -10.66 -10.42
CA ALA A 136 -6.94 -9.56 -10.23
C ALA A 136 -7.24 -8.40 -11.17
N VAL A 137 -7.48 -8.67 -12.44
CA VAL A 137 -7.86 -7.65 -13.43
C VAL A 137 -9.17 -6.98 -13.07
N ALA A 138 -10.18 -7.76 -12.67
CA ALA A 138 -11.47 -7.22 -12.26
C ALA A 138 -11.36 -6.26 -11.07
N GLU A 139 -10.54 -6.59 -10.09
CA GLU A 139 -10.29 -5.70 -8.94
C GLU A 139 -9.54 -4.44 -9.34
N CYS A 140 -8.58 -4.53 -10.25
CA CYS A 140 -7.89 -3.37 -10.81
C CYS A 140 -8.87 -2.41 -11.50
N VAL A 141 -9.76 -2.93 -12.31
CA VAL A 141 -10.80 -2.13 -12.97
C VAL A 141 -11.67 -1.42 -11.95
N LYS A 142 -12.10 -2.13 -10.91
CA LYS A 142 -12.93 -1.57 -9.84
C LYS A 142 -12.22 -0.44 -9.10
N ARG A 143 -10.95 -0.63 -8.71
CA ARG A 143 -10.16 0.38 -8.01
C ARG A 143 -9.86 1.60 -8.90
N ASN A 144 -9.59 1.40 -10.17
CA ASN A 144 -9.36 2.47 -11.13
C ASN A 144 -10.62 3.31 -11.36
N ALA A 145 -11.79 2.70 -11.37
CA ALA A 145 -13.07 3.42 -11.47
C ALA A 145 -13.31 4.34 -10.27
N VAL A 146 -12.92 3.92 -9.06
CA VAL A 146 -12.99 4.76 -7.85
C VAL A 146 -12.05 5.95 -7.96
N LEU A 147 -10.82 5.76 -8.47
CA LEU A 147 -9.85 6.84 -8.66
C LEU A 147 -10.36 7.89 -9.66
N GLU A 148 -10.99 7.48 -10.75
CA GLU A 148 -11.58 8.38 -11.73
C GLU A 148 -12.74 9.21 -11.17
N SER A 149 -13.48 8.67 -10.23
CA SER A 149 -14.62 9.37 -9.60
C SER A 149 -14.21 10.41 -8.57
N GLU A 150 -12.97 10.40 -8.10
CA GLU A 150 -12.43 11.35 -7.12
C GLU A 150 -11.80 12.60 -7.75
N GLU A 151 -11.69 12.64 -9.07
CA GLU A 151 -11.20 13.82 -9.79
C GLU A 151 -12.28 14.88 -9.97
#